data_4b1de02bb647459eef4ac62893d0f153
#
_entry.id   4b1de02bb647459eef4ac62893d0f153
#
_cell.length_a   1.000
_cell.length_b   1.000
_cell.length_c   1.000
_cell.angle_alpha   90.00
_cell.angle_beta   90.00
_cell.angle_gamma   90.00
#
_symmetry.space_group_name_H-M   'P 1'
#
loop_
_entity.id
_entity.type
_entity.pdbx_description
1 polymer ?
#
loop_
_entity_poly.entity_id
_entity_poly.type
_entity_poly.pdbx_seq_one_letter_code
_entity_poly.pdbx_strand_id
1 'polypeptide(L)'
;MQYLFFKQGLVEYFEEVETTKEYDGYFCSIAEAISIVVLGSICGLRNRSQIHQWAESEKVSEFLREEFGINHIPCYYWLLVLLKMVKPESLNKCLMKWDTSILPEERQGLTISMDGKTIRSTGQMESYDSPLHIINAQLCELGITFASKSVEGKSDEIPAVQQLIGELDIAGCIVVADALNCQRETAKVII
;
A
#
# COMPACT_ATOMS: atom_id res chain seq x y z
N MET A 1 -1.39 7.54 24.29
CA MET A 1 -1.92 7.89 22.99
C MET A 1 -0.76 7.82 22.00
N GLN A 2 -0.82 6.83 21.14
CA GLN A 2 0.23 6.18 20.37
C GLN A 2 0.69 7.00 19.14
N TYR A 3 1.35 8.12 19.34
CA TYR A 3 2.06 8.81 18.24
C TYR A 3 3.47 8.25 17.96
N LEU A 4 3.88 7.19 18.67
CA LEU A 4 5.25 6.65 18.57
C LEU A 4 5.47 5.65 17.43
N PHE A 5 4.43 5.17 16.77
CA PHE A 5 4.55 4.13 15.74
C PHE A 5 5.04 4.62 14.38
N PHE A 6 5.06 5.94 14.13
CA PHE A 6 5.50 6.49 12.85
C PHE A 6 7.00 6.86 12.81
N LYS A 7 7.66 6.98 13.95
CA LYS A 7 8.94 7.70 14.07
C LYS A 7 10.20 7.02 13.52
N GLN A 8 10.26 5.72 13.37
CA GLN A 8 11.46 5.04 12.87
C GLN A 8 11.20 3.94 11.84
N GLY A 9 9.96 3.54 11.65
CA GLY A 9 9.62 2.35 10.87
C GLY A 9 9.30 2.59 9.40
N LEU A 10 8.74 3.76 9.00
CA LEU A 10 8.15 3.89 7.66
C LEU A 10 9.20 3.76 6.55
N VAL A 11 10.32 4.47 6.66
CA VAL A 11 11.38 4.41 5.63
C VAL A 11 12.01 3.02 5.61
N GLU A 12 12.26 2.42 6.78
CA GLU A 12 12.83 1.09 6.91
C GLU A 12 11.99 0.00 6.24
N TYR A 13 10.65 0.09 6.31
CA TYR A 13 9.77 -0.85 5.61
C TYR A 13 9.95 -0.82 4.08
N PHE A 14 10.36 0.31 3.52
CA PHE A 14 10.56 0.47 2.08
C PHE A 14 12.00 0.24 1.62
N GLU A 15 12.94 -0.01 2.51
CA GLU A 15 14.33 -0.36 2.14
C GLU A 15 14.42 -1.69 1.37
N GLU A 16 13.48 -2.61 1.62
CA GLU A 16 13.40 -3.90 0.92
C GLU A 16 12.72 -3.80 -0.46
N VAL A 17 12.27 -2.60 -0.86
CA VAL A 17 11.58 -2.43 -2.15
C VAL A 17 12.54 -2.63 -3.31
N GLU A 18 12.24 -3.61 -4.15
CA GLU A 18 13.02 -3.90 -5.34
C GLU A 18 12.72 -2.90 -6.47
N THR A 19 13.75 -2.63 -7.25
CA THR A 19 13.69 -1.75 -8.41
C THR A 19 13.96 -2.50 -9.71
N THR A 20 13.53 -1.93 -10.83
CA THR A 20 13.75 -2.45 -12.17
C THR A 20 15.17 -2.19 -12.67
N LYS A 21 15.91 -1.27 -12.03
CA LYS A 21 17.29 -0.88 -12.35
C LYS A 21 18.03 -0.65 -11.03
N GLU A 22 19.35 -0.89 -11.03
CA GLU A 22 20.21 -0.51 -9.92
C GLU A 22 20.22 1.01 -9.73
N TYR A 23 20.18 1.43 -8.47
CA TYR A 23 20.19 2.83 -8.08
C TYR A 23 20.91 3.01 -6.73
N ASP A 24 21.99 3.82 -6.74
CA ASP A 24 22.87 3.98 -5.58
C ASP A 24 22.28 4.80 -4.43
N GLY A 25 21.12 5.44 -4.63
CA GLY A 25 20.45 6.22 -3.58
C GLY A 25 21.18 7.49 -3.14
N TYR A 26 22.16 7.97 -3.92
CA TYR A 26 23.09 9.03 -3.52
C TYR A 26 22.44 10.33 -3.01
N PHE A 27 21.35 10.76 -3.64
CA PHE A 27 20.68 12.01 -3.27
C PHE A 27 19.39 11.79 -2.48
N CYS A 28 18.62 10.78 -2.84
CA CYS A 28 17.37 10.40 -2.21
C CYS A 28 17.15 8.93 -2.53
N SER A 29 16.99 8.10 -1.51
CA SER A 29 16.74 6.67 -1.71
C SER A 29 15.35 6.40 -2.26
N ILE A 30 15.14 5.20 -2.78
CA ILE A 30 13.79 4.74 -3.20
C ILE A 30 12.84 4.72 -2.00
N ALA A 31 13.31 4.28 -0.84
CA ALA A 31 12.54 4.24 0.40
C ALA A 31 12.09 5.65 0.83
N GLU A 32 12.99 6.63 0.79
CA GLU A 32 12.65 8.04 1.07
C GLU A 32 11.62 8.58 0.07
N ALA A 33 11.80 8.32 -1.22
CA ALA A 33 10.86 8.78 -2.25
C ALA A 33 9.45 8.17 -2.07
N ILE A 34 9.37 6.89 -1.74
CA ILE A 34 8.10 6.21 -1.44
C ILE A 34 7.48 6.81 -0.17
N SER A 35 8.27 7.00 0.88
CA SER A 35 7.81 7.58 2.16
C SER A 35 7.21 8.97 1.98
N ILE A 36 7.82 9.83 1.16
CA ILE A 36 7.26 11.16 0.82
C ILE A 36 5.88 11.01 0.20
N VAL A 37 5.72 10.07 -0.73
CA VAL A 37 4.42 9.85 -1.42
C VAL A 37 3.37 9.28 -0.46
N VAL A 38 3.74 8.33 0.38
CA VAL A 38 2.84 7.74 1.38
C VAL A 38 2.38 8.81 2.38
N LEU A 39 3.31 9.57 2.95
CA LEU A 39 2.99 10.64 3.92
C LEU A 39 2.11 11.73 3.30
N GLY A 40 2.42 12.17 2.08
CA GLY A 40 1.59 13.12 1.35
C GLY A 40 0.17 12.58 1.08
N SER A 41 0.06 11.28 0.78
CA SER A 41 -1.23 10.62 0.57
C SER A 41 -2.04 10.52 1.87
N ILE A 42 -1.40 10.24 3.01
CA ILE A 42 -2.01 10.26 4.34
C ILE A 42 -2.54 11.67 4.68
N CYS A 43 -1.81 12.72 4.27
CA CYS A 43 -2.26 14.11 4.38
C CYS A 43 -3.41 14.48 3.42
N GLY A 44 -3.94 13.52 2.65
CA GLY A 44 -5.08 13.71 1.74
C GLY A 44 -4.70 14.28 0.37
N LEU A 45 -3.41 14.39 0.05
CA LEU A 45 -2.95 14.84 -1.25
C LEU A 45 -3.11 13.72 -2.29
N ARG A 46 -3.68 14.05 -3.46
CA ARG A 46 -4.10 13.04 -4.44
C ARG A 46 -3.27 13.02 -5.72
N ASN A 47 -2.42 13.98 -5.92
CA ASN A 47 -1.59 14.01 -7.11
C ASN A 47 -0.12 14.33 -6.77
N ARG A 48 0.76 13.85 -7.62
CA ARG A 48 2.22 13.91 -7.42
C ARG A 48 2.75 15.34 -7.34
N SER A 49 2.15 16.29 -8.06
CA SER A 49 2.58 17.68 -8.01
C SER A 49 2.25 18.31 -6.66
N GLN A 50 1.07 18.04 -6.10
CA GLN A 50 0.68 18.50 -4.76
C GLN A 50 1.58 17.90 -3.68
N ILE A 51 1.87 16.59 -3.78
CA ILE A 51 2.78 15.90 -2.84
C ILE A 51 4.17 16.53 -2.89
N HIS A 52 4.71 16.77 -4.08
CA HIS A 52 6.01 17.39 -4.23
C HIS A 52 6.06 18.82 -3.65
N GLN A 53 5.10 19.69 -4.01
CA GLN A 53 5.00 21.04 -3.46
C GLN A 53 4.85 21.05 -1.93
N TRP A 54 4.08 20.10 -1.39
CA TRP A 54 3.91 19.92 0.05
C TRP A 54 5.25 19.54 0.70
N ALA A 55 5.98 18.56 0.13
CA ALA A 55 7.26 18.11 0.66
C ALA A 55 8.35 19.19 0.60
N GLU A 56 8.34 20.06 -0.43
CA GLU A 56 9.29 21.19 -0.58
C GLU A 56 8.99 22.35 0.37
N SER A 57 7.81 22.42 0.98
CA SER A 57 7.52 23.51 1.91
C SER A 57 8.44 23.45 3.14
N GLU A 58 8.92 24.59 3.59
CA GLU A 58 9.94 24.71 4.65
C GLU A 58 9.61 23.88 5.90
N LYS A 59 8.40 24.02 6.42
CA LYS A 59 7.95 23.28 7.62
C LYS A 59 7.87 21.77 7.41
N VAL A 60 7.47 21.33 6.21
CA VAL A 60 7.33 19.90 5.91
C VAL A 60 8.70 19.30 5.64
N SER A 61 9.56 19.95 4.89
CA SER A 61 10.92 19.47 4.66
C SER A 61 11.72 19.34 5.97
N GLU A 62 11.54 20.28 6.91
CA GLU A 62 12.11 20.20 8.25
C GLU A 62 11.52 19.00 9.03
N PHE A 63 10.22 18.84 9.04
CA PHE A 63 9.54 17.69 9.64
C PHE A 63 10.00 16.33 9.05
N LEU A 64 10.11 16.25 7.72
CA LEU A 64 10.57 15.03 7.04
C LEU A 64 12.01 14.70 7.43
N ARG A 65 12.86 15.70 7.57
CA ARG A 65 14.25 15.53 8.00
C ARG A 65 14.34 15.08 9.46
N GLU A 66 13.62 15.74 10.36
CA GLU A 66 13.72 15.49 11.80
C GLU A 66 13.06 14.19 12.25
N GLU A 67 11.89 13.87 11.66
CA GLU A 67 11.10 12.72 12.11
C GLU A 67 11.36 11.45 11.29
N PHE A 68 11.80 11.58 10.03
CA PHE A 68 12.00 10.45 9.12
C PHE A 68 13.41 10.32 8.56
N GLY A 69 14.31 11.25 8.89
CA GLY A 69 15.69 11.24 8.37
C GLY A 69 15.79 11.57 6.88
N ILE A 70 14.72 12.07 6.25
CA ILE A 70 14.69 12.40 4.82
C ILE A 70 15.36 13.76 4.63
N ASN A 71 16.65 13.73 4.29
CA ASN A 71 17.46 14.95 4.22
C ASN A 71 17.28 15.75 2.93
N HIS A 72 16.87 15.11 1.87
CA HIS A 72 16.76 15.71 0.54
C HIS A 72 15.43 15.40 -0.11
N ILE A 73 14.73 16.43 -0.54
CA ILE A 73 13.53 16.29 -1.35
C ILE A 73 13.96 16.29 -2.82
N PRO A 74 13.75 15.22 -3.58
CA PRO A 74 14.09 15.17 -4.99
C PRO A 74 13.22 16.14 -5.78
N CYS A 75 13.75 16.76 -6.84
CA CYS A 75 12.92 17.57 -7.72
C CYS A 75 11.78 16.74 -8.33
N TYR A 76 10.69 17.38 -8.74
CA TYR A 76 9.49 16.70 -9.24
C TYR A 76 9.78 15.65 -10.34
N TYR A 77 10.61 16.00 -11.32
CA TYR A 77 10.97 15.08 -12.38
C TYR A 77 11.71 13.84 -11.84
N TRP A 78 12.67 14.06 -10.93
CA TRP A 78 13.45 12.97 -10.34
C TRP A 78 12.58 12.06 -9.45
N LEU A 79 11.67 12.64 -8.68
CA LEU A 79 10.68 11.85 -7.92
C LEU A 79 9.89 10.90 -8.83
N LEU A 80 9.46 11.38 -10.00
CA LEU A 80 8.76 10.52 -10.97
C LEU A 80 9.64 9.41 -11.54
N VAL A 81 10.93 9.70 -11.77
CA VAL A 81 11.90 8.70 -12.25
C VAL A 81 12.09 7.61 -11.21
N LEU A 82 12.29 7.98 -9.94
CA LEU A 82 12.46 7.04 -8.83
C LEU A 82 11.23 6.13 -8.69
N LEU A 83 10.04 6.70 -8.68
CA LEU A 83 8.80 5.94 -8.58
C LEU A 83 8.56 4.97 -9.75
N LYS A 84 9.03 5.31 -10.96
CA LYS A 84 8.94 4.42 -12.12
C LYS A 84 9.91 3.23 -12.06
N MET A 85 10.94 3.31 -11.22
CA MET A 85 11.86 2.19 -11.01
C MET A 85 11.32 1.13 -10.07
N VAL A 86 10.34 1.48 -9.25
CA VAL A 86 9.74 0.60 -8.23
C VAL A 86 9.03 -0.57 -8.90
N LYS A 87 9.29 -1.79 -8.43
CA LYS A 87 8.50 -2.97 -8.79
C LYS A 87 7.20 -3.01 -7.98
N PRO A 88 6.02 -2.97 -8.63
CA PRO A 88 4.74 -2.87 -7.91
C PRO A 88 4.50 -3.99 -6.90
N GLU A 89 4.89 -5.22 -7.23
CA GLU A 89 4.69 -6.39 -6.37
C GLU A 89 5.53 -6.29 -5.10
N SER A 90 6.75 -5.78 -5.21
CA SER A 90 7.64 -5.57 -4.07
C SER A 90 7.14 -4.45 -3.17
N LEU A 91 6.70 -3.33 -3.75
CA LEU A 91 6.08 -2.24 -3.00
C LEU A 91 4.83 -2.73 -2.25
N ASN A 92 3.96 -3.50 -2.91
CA ASN A 92 2.76 -4.03 -2.28
C ASN A 92 3.09 -4.92 -1.06
N LYS A 93 4.12 -5.77 -1.16
CA LYS A 93 4.58 -6.58 -0.03
C LYS A 93 5.05 -5.72 1.15
N CYS A 94 5.82 -4.67 0.89
CA CYS A 94 6.29 -3.76 1.93
C CYS A 94 5.13 -2.98 2.58
N LEU A 95 4.16 -2.51 1.79
CA LEU A 95 2.94 -1.87 2.29
C LEU A 95 2.14 -2.82 3.17
N MET A 96 1.88 -4.05 2.72
CA MET A 96 1.17 -5.05 3.51
C MET A 96 1.89 -5.36 4.83
N LYS A 97 3.22 -5.46 4.80
CA LYS A 97 4.05 -5.68 5.99
C LYS A 97 3.93 -4.52 6.99
N TRP A 98 3.96 -3.28 6.49
CA TRP A 98 3.75 -2.09 7.31
C TRP A 98 2.33 -2.01 7.85
N ASP A 99 1.31 -2.15 7.01
CA ASP A 99 -0.10 -2.13 7.40
C ASP A 99 -0.41 -3.20 8.46
N THR A 100 0.16 -4.40 8.30
CA THR A 100 -0.01 -5.49 9.27
C THR A 100 0.61 -5.15 10.62
N SER A 101 1.70 -4.38 10.66
CA SER A 101 2.38 -3.99 11.90
C SER A 101 1.57 -3.02 12.76
N ILE A 102 0.62 -2.29 12.17
CA ILE A 102 -0.26 -1.35 12.89
C ILE A 102 -1.58 -1.98 13.32
N LEU A 103 -1.86 -3.24 12.92
CA LEU A 103 -3.04 -3.96 13.35
C LEU A 103 -2.93 -4.37 14.83
N PRO A 104 -4.07 -4.48 15.54
CA PRO A 104 -4.09 -5.00 16.90
C PRO A 104 -3.51 -6.42 16.99
N GLU A 105 -2.78 -6.73 18.06
CA GLU A 105 -2.30 -8.10 18.34
C GLU A 105 -3.48 -9.04 18.58
N GLU A 106 -4.48 -8.59 19.33
CA GLU A 106 -5.71 -9.35 19.58
C GLU A 106 -6.73 -9.04 18.49
N ARG A 107 -7.01 -10.04 17.64
CA ARG A 107 -7.91 -9.91 16.48
C ARG A 107 -9.19 -10.72 16.60
N GLN A 108 -9.40 -11.39 17.74
CA GLN A 108 -10.57 -12.22 17.99
C GLN A 108 -11.87 -11.42 17.83
N GLY A 109 -12.71 -11.84 16.89
CA GLY A 109 -14.01 -11.23 16.64
C GLY A 109 -13.97 -9.93 15.82
N LEU A 110 -12.80 -9.45 15.38
CA LEU A 110 -12.71 -8.32 14.45
C LEU A 110 -13.21 -8.72 13.05
N THR A 111 -13.76 -7.75 12.34
CA THR A 111 -14.39 -7.96 11.03
C THR A 111 -13.46 -7.53 9.90
N ILE A 112 -13.17 -8.45 9.00
CA ILE A 112 -12.41 -8.19 7.77
C ILE A 112 -13.36 -8.21 6.58
N SER A 113 -13.49 -7.08 5.90
CA SER A 113 -14.25 -6.97 4.66
C SER A 113 -13.35 -7.15 3.46
N MET A 114 -13.75 -8.04 2.56
CA MET A 114 -13.11 -8.27 1.26
C MET A 114 -13.94 -7.64 0.16
N ASP A 115 -13.35 -6.69 -0.59
CA ASP A 115 -14.04 -5.97 -1.68
C ASP A 115 -13.15 -5.85 -2.91
N GLY A 116 -13.74 -6.14 -4.07
CA GLY A 116 -13.09 -6.00 -5.38
C GLY A 116 -13.46 -4.68 -6.06
N LYS A 117 -12.47 -3.89 -6.46
CA LYS A 117 -12.67 -2.60 -7.12
C LYS A 117 -11.95 -2.49 -8.46
N THR A 118 -12.70 -2.16 -9.51
CA THR A 118 -12.12 -1.88 -10.83
C THR A 118 -11.74 -0.40 -10.96
N ILE A 119 -10.48 -0.14 -11.24
CA ILE A 119 -9.96 1.22 -11.51
C ILE A 119 -10.12 1.51 -13.01
N ARG A 120 -11.30 1.98 -13.40
CA ARG A 120 -11.70 2.18 -14.81
C ARG A 120 -10.77 3.09 -15.60
N SER A 121 -10.16 4.09 -14.96
CA SER A 121 -9.23 5.03 -15.60
C SER A 121 -7.95 4.37 -16.12
N THR A 122 -7.56 3.23 -15.60
CA THR A 122 -6.36 2.51 -16.04
C THR A 122 -6.55 1.82 -17.40
N GLY A 123 -7.77 1.45 -17.78
CA GLY A 123 -8.06 0.87 -19.08
C GLY A 123 -7.88 1.82 -20.29
N GLN A 124 -7.57 3.09 -20.03
CA GLN A 124 -7.22 4.08 -21.05
C GLN A 124 -5.70 4.32 -21.14
N MET A 125 -4.92 3.65 -20.32
CA MET A 125 -3.46 3.78 -20.30
C MET A 125 -2.83 2.70 -21.19
N GLU A 126 -1.85 3.09 -22.03
CA GLU A 126 -1.12 2.17 -22.92
C GLU A 126 -0.44 0.99 -22.18
N SER A 127 -0.24 1.12 -20.88
CA SER A 127 0.41 0.10 -20.04
C SER A 127 -0.50 -1.01 -19.55
N TYR A 128 -1.81 -0.94 -19.83
CA TYR A 128 -2.77 -1.95 -19.39
C TYR A 128 -3.70 -2.36 -20.54
N ASP A 129 -3.79 -3.66 -20.81
CA ASP A 129 -4.72 -4.22 -21.80
C ASP A 129 -6.18 -4.19 -21.33
N SER A 130 -6.39 -4.10 -20.00
CA SER A 130 -7.69 -4.01 -19.36
C SER A 130 -7.65 -3.10 -18.13
N PRO A 131 -8.81 -2.57 -17.65
CA PRO A 131 -8.84 -1.83 -16.40
C PRO A 131 -8.32 -2.67 -15.23
N LEU A 132 -7.42 -2.08 -14.43
CA LEU A 132 -6.85 -2.73 -13.25
C LEU A 132 -7.98 -3.05 -12.25
N HIS A 133 -8.06 -4.31 -11.82
CA HIS A 133 -8.94 -4.75 -10.76
C HIS A 133 -8.14 -5.02 -9.50
N ILE A 134 -8.57 -4.48 -8.36
CA ILE A 134 -7.87 -4.61 -7.08
C ILE A 134 -8.83 -5.19 -6.06
N ILE A 135 -8.39 -6.22 -5.36
CA ILE A 135 -9.06 -6.77 -4.18
C ILE A 135 -8.41 -6.16 -2.95
N ASN A 136 -9.23 -5.67 -2.04
CA ASN A 136 -8.79 -5.09 -0.78
C ASN A 136 -9.32 -5.91 0.40
N ALA A 137 -8.48 -6.05 1.43
CA ALA A 137 -8.88 -6.53 2.74
C ALA A 137 -8.85 -5.37 3.73
N GLN A 138 -9.99 -5.04 4.31
CA GLN A 138 -10.17 -3.93 5.23
C GLN A 138 -10.60 -4.42 6.62
N LEU A 139 -9.91 -3.95 7.65
CA LEU A 139 -10.36 -4.11 9.03
C LEU A 139 -11.44 -3.06 9.33
N CYS A 140 -12.69 -3.52 9.47
CA CYS A 140 -13.86 -2.64 9.53
C CYS A 140 -13.84 -1.73 10.74
N GLU A 141 -13.46 -2.23 11.92
CA GLU A 141 -13.46 -1.49 13.17
C GLU A 141 -12.50 -0.29 13.17
N LEU A 142 -11.41 -0.36 12.41
CA LEU A 142 -10.44 0.73 12.27
C LEU A 142 -10.58 1.48 10.95
N GLY A 143 -11.31 0.95 9.98
CA GLY A 143 -11.40 1.52 8.64
C GLY A 143 -10.09 1.45 7.84
N ILE A 144 -9.19 0.54 8.20
CA ILE A 144 -7.86 0.41 7.60
C ILE A 144 -7.87 -0.71 6.55
N THR A 145 -7.49 -0.39 5.32
CA THR A 145 -7.17 -1.39 4.30
C THR A 145 -5.73 -1.84 4.53
N PHE A 146 -5.53 -3.07 4.99
CA PHE A 146 -4.21 -3.58 5.37
C PHE A 146 -3.62 -4.58 4.36
N ALA A 147 -4.38 -4.95 3.35
CA ALA A 147 -3.87 -5.78 2.26
C ALA A 147 -4.60 -5.46 0.96
N SER A 148 -3.88 -5.54 -0.14
CA SER A 148 -4.41 -5.34 -1.49
C SER A 148 -3.75 -6.29 -2.47
N LYS A 149 -4.51 -6.76 -3.46
CA LYS A 149 -4.01 -7.61 -4.54
C LYS A 149 -4.59 -7.18 -5.87
N SER A 150 -3.72 -6.93 -6.85
CA SER A 150 -4.15 -6.66 -8.21
C SER A 150 -4.41 -7.96 -8.96
N VAL A 151 -5.43 -7.97 -9.82
CA VAL A 151 -5.77 -9.07 -10.70
C VAL A 151 -5.99 -8.56 -12.13
N GLU A 152 -5.68 -9.40 -13.11
CA GLU A 152 -5.74 -9.01 -14.53
C GLU A 152 -7.17 -8.88 -15.05
N GLY A 153 -8.13 -9.53 -14.40
CA GLY A 153 -9.52 -9.47 -14.80
C GLY A 153 -10.50 -9.79 -13.67
N LYS A 154 -11.75 -9.41 -13.86
CA LYS A 154 -12.81 -9.67 -12.89
C LYS A 154 -13.11 -11.18 -12.73
N SER A 155 -12.79 -11.99 -13.74
CA SER A 155 -12.90 -13.46 -13.68
C SER A 155 -11.98 -14.10 -12.64
N ASP A 156 -10.88 -13.42 -12.28
CA ASP A 156 -9.86 -13.94 -11.38
C ASP A 156 -10.05 -13.47 -9.93
N GLU A 157 -11.17 -12.74 -9.67
CA GLU A 157 -11.48 -12.19 -8.34
C GLU A 157 -11.58 -13.28 -7.28
N ILE A 158 -12.32 -14.35 -7.53
CA ILE A 158 -12.56 -15.42 -6.55
C ILE A 158 -11.26 -16.14 -6.17
N PRO A 159 -10.43 -16.62 -7.12
CA PRO A 159 -9.14 -17.23 -6.79
C PRO A 159 -8.21 -16.24 -6.04
N ALA A 160 -8.23 -14.96 -6.41
CA ALA A 160 -7.39 -13.98 -5.79
C ALA A 160 -7.84 -13.63 -4.36
N VAL A 161 -9.15 -13.59 -4.09
CA VAL A 161 -9.69 -13.47 -2.71
C VAL A 161 -9.24 -14.66 -1.87
N GLN A 162 -9.38 -15.90 -2.38
CA GLN A 162 -8.95 -17.12 -1.67
C GLN A 162 -7.44 -17.09 -1.38
N GLN A 163 -6.64 -16.69 -2.36
CA GLN A 163 -5.20 -16.56 -2.17
C GLN A 163 -4.85 -15.48 -1.15
N LEU A 164 -5.50 -14.31 -1.21
CA LEU A 164 -5.26 -13.22 -0.26
C LEU A 164 -5.62 -13.64 1.16
N ILE A 165 -6.76 -14.32 1.37
CA ILE A 165 -7.15 -14.89 2.66
C ILE A 165 -6.08 -15.83 3.20
N GLY A 166 -5.55 -16.74 2.36
CA GLY A 166 -4.51 -17.68 2.75
C GLY A 166 -3.14 -17.06 3.06
N GLU A 167 -2.87 -15.85 2.55
CA GLU A 167 -1.63 -15.10 2.81
C GLU A 167 -1.71 -14.25 4.08
N LEU A 168 -2.92 -14.02 4.63
CA LEU A 168 -3.14 -13.13 5.78
C LEU A 168 -3.25 -13.93 7.09
N ASP A 169 -2.63 -13.37 8.14
CA ASP A 169 -2.86 -13.84 9.51
C ASP A 169 -4.14 -13.20 10.07
N ILE A 170 -5.26 -13.86 9.81
CA ILE A 170 -6.62 -13.43 10.18
C ILE A 170 -7.32 -14.41 11.10
N ALA A 171 -6.56 -15.25 11.80
CA ALA A 171 -7.10 -16.22 12.74
C ALA A 171 -7.99 -15.55 13.80
N GLY A 172 -9.19 -16.09 13.99
CA GLY A 172 -10.18 -15.54 14.94
C GLY A 172 -10.99 -14.35 14.43
N CYS A 173 -10.71 -13.83 13.22
CA CYS A 173 -11.50 -12.77 12.61
C CYS A 173 -12.78 -13.30 11.95
N ILE A 174 -13.74 -12.40 11.75
CA ILE A 174 -14.94 -12.63 10.93
C ILE A 174 -14.68 -12.08 9.54
N VAL A 175 -14.72 -12.93 8.51
CA VAL A 175 -14.55 -12.50 7.12
C VAL A 175 -15.91 -12.22 6.49
N VAL A 176 -16.06 -11.04 5.91
CA VAL A 176 -17.23 -10.60 5.17
C VAL A 176 -16.83 -10.33 3.72
N ALA A 177 -17.55 -10.91 2.78
CA ALA A 177 -17.34 -10.72 1.35
C ALA A 177 -18.70 -10.60 0.64
N ASP A 178 -18.69 -10.11 -0.60
CA ASP A 178 -19.90 -10.06 -1.41
C ASP A 178 -20.41 -11.48 -1.78
N ALA A 179 -21.62 -11.56 -2.31
CA ALA A 179 -22.25 -12.84 -2.65
C ALA A 179 -21.46 -13.64 -3.70
N LEU A 180 -20.70 -12.97 -4.58
CA LEU A 180 -19.87 -13.62 -5.60
C LEU A 180 -18.75 -14.46 -4.95
N ASN A 181 -18.18 -13.93 -3.87
CA ASN A 181 -17.08 -14.53 -3.13
C ASN A 181 -17.54 -15.55 -2.06
N CYS A 182 -18.85 -15.59 -1.74
CA CYS A 182 -19.44 -16.56 -0.80
C CYS A 182 -19.55 -17.96 -1.42
N GLN A 183 -18.41 -18.58 -1.69
CA GLN A 183 -18.33 -19.93 -2.28
C GLN A 183 -17.81 -20.95 -1.27
N ARG A 184 -18.12 -22.23 -1.53
CA ARG A 184 -17.72 -23.35 -0.66
C ARG A 184 -16.20 -23.42 -0.49
N GLU A 185 -15.45 -23.17 -1.58
CA GLU A 185 -13.99 -23.22 -1.55
C GLU A 185 -13.41 -22.01 -0.77
N THR A 186 -14.01 -20.84 -0.88
CA THR A 186 -13.63 -19.68 -0.06
C THR A 186 -13.83 -19.94 1.43
N ALA A 187 -14.98 -20.55 1.79
CA ALA A 187 -15.25 -20.93 3.18
C ALA A 187 -14.22 -21.93 3.75
N LYS A 188 -13.71 -22.86 2.93
CA LYS A 188 -12.67 -23.81 3.35
C LYS A 188 -11.31 -23.17 3.63
N VAL A 189 -11.02 -22.04 3.01
CA VAL A 189 -9.75 -21.31 3.24
C VAL A 189 -9.82 -20.50 4.53
N ILE A 190 -11.02 -20.13 4.98
CA ILE A 190 -11.26 -19.34 6.19
C ILE A 190 -11.25 -20.23 7.47
N ILE A 191 -11.64 -21.51 7.34
CA ILE A 191 -11.74 -22.46 8.47
C ILE A 191 -10.42 -23.17 8.73
#